data_4cc5eafdb92453edd89d55e74eab2449
#
_entry.id   4cc5eafdb92453edd89d55e74eab2449
#
_cell.length_a   1.000
_cell.length_b   1.000
_cell.length_c   1.000
_cell.angle_alpha   90.00
_cell.angle_beta   90.00
_cell.angle_gamma   90.00
#
_symmetry.space_group_name_H-M   'P 1'
#
loop_
_entity.id
_entity.type
_entity.pdbx_description
1 polymer ?
#
loop_
_entity_poly.entity_id
_entity_poly.type
_entity_poly.pdbx_seq_one_letter_code
_entity_poly.pdbx_strand_id
1 'polypeptide(L)'
;MTRKSIAIDMDEVLADTLGEIIDAVNFRADLGIKMEVLNGQKLKHVIPEHDGLITEVLREPGFFRHLKVMPYAQEVVKKLTEHYDVYIATAAMDVPTSFSDKYEWLLEFFPFLDPQHFVFCGRKNIVKADYLIDDNPRQLEIFTGTPIMFTAVHNINDDRFERVNSWKDVEQYFLDNIEK
;
A
#
# COMPACT_ATOMS: atom_id res chain seq x y z
N MET A 1 -0.60 -28.84 8.75
CA MET A 1 -1.44 -27.92 7.92
C MET A 1 -0.48 -26.95 7.26
N THR A 2 -0.65 -26.65 5.98
CA THR A 2 0.13 -25.59 5.31
C THR A 2 -0.27 -24.25 5.91
N ARG A 3 0.70 -23.42 6.19
CA ARG A 3 0.51 -22.07 6.71
C ARG A 3 -0.24 -21.23 5.67
N LYS A 4 -1.22 -20.41 6.08
CA LYS A 4 -1.90 -19.49 5.17
C LYS A 4 -0.99 -18.32 4.82
N SER A 5 -1.19 -17.75 3.64
CA SER A 5 -0.38 -16.68 3.09
C SER A 5 -1.15 -15.37 2.99
N ILE A 6 -0.46 -14.27 3.27
CA ILE A 6 -0.99 -12.90 3.13
C ILE A 6 -0.08 -12.12 2.19
N ALA A 7 -0.64 -11.61 1.09
CA ALA A 7 0.02 -10.61 0.26
C ALA A 7 -0.40 -9.20 0.74
N ILE A 8 0.54 -8.29 0.86
CA ILE A 8 0.34 -6.93 1.36
C ILE A 8 0.85 -5.95 0.30
N ASP A 9 0.03 -4.96 -0.06
CA ASP A 9 0.50 -3.85 -0.91
C ASP A 9 1.44 -2.91 -0.14
N MET A 10 2.19 -2.11 -0.87
CA MET A 10 3.12 -1.14 -0.28
C MET A 10 2.51 0.25 -0.19
N ASP A 11 2.13 0.84 -1.34
CA ASP A 11 1.65 2.22 -1.41
C ASP A 11 0.28 2.35 -0.71
N GLU A 12 0.08 3.37 0.12
CA GLU A 12 -1.12 3.62 0.93
C GLU A 12 -1.49 2.50 1.93
N VAL A 13 -0.73 1.41 1.98
CA VAL A 13 -0.93 0.31 2.93
C VAL A 13 0.22 0.25 3.94
N LEU A 14 1.47 0.12 3.48
CA LEU A 14 2.67 0.13 4.32
C LEU A 14 3.31 1.52 4.39
N ALA A 15 3.24 2.27 3.29
CA ALA A 15 3.90 3.56 3.09
C ALA A 15 2.88 4.65 2.78
N ASP A 16 3.04 5.83 3.39
CA ASP A 16 2.24 7.05 3.13
C ASP A 16 2.73 7.74 1.86
N THR A 17 2.36 7.18 0.71
CA THR A 17 2.77 7.69 -0.60
C THR A 17 2.01 8.96 -0.97
N LEU A 18 0.70 9.00 -0.71
CA LEU A 18 -0.15 10.14 -1.05
C LEU A 18 0.17 11.38 -0.22
N GLY A 19 0.46 11.21 1.07
CA GLY A 19 0.89 12.31 1.93
C GLY A 19 2.16 12.96 1.39
N GLU A 20 3.15 12.17 1.00
CA GLU A 20 4.40 12.69 0.43
C GLU A 20 4.21 13.36 -0.93
N ILE A 21 3.32 12.82 -1.80
CA ILE A 21 2.96 13.49 -3.06
C ILE A 21 2.31 14.85 -2.79
N ILE A 22 1.36 14.93 -1.86
CA ILE A 22 0.68 16.19 -1.52
C ILE A 22 1.67 17.22 -0.98
N ASP A 23 2.56 16.82 -0.09
CA ASP A 23 3.60 17.69 0.47
C ASP A 23 4.52 18.24 -0.64
N ALA A 24 4.98 17.37 -1.55
CA ALA A 24 5.84 17.76 -2.66
C ALA A 24 5.15 18.69 -3.67
N VAL A 25 3.89 18.41 -4.03
CA VAL A 25 3.10 19.23 -4.95
C VAL A 25 2.77 20.58 -4.33
N ASN A 26 2.37 20.61 -3.06
CA ASN A 26 2.12 21.85 -2.32
C ASN A 26 3.36 22.74 -2.31
N PHE A 27 4.53 22.16 -2.02
CA PHE A 27 5.79 22.91 -1.98
C PHE A 27 6.16 23.51 -3.34
N ARG A 28 6.00 22.73 -4.44
CA ARG A 28 6.45 23.13 -5.78
C ARG A 28 5.52 24.09 -6.49
N ALA A 29 4.22 23.94 -6.28
CA ALA A 29 3.18 24.73 -6.94
C ALA A 29 2.59 25.83 -6.03
N ASP A 30 3.15 26.05 -4.82
CA ASP A 30 2.66 26.98 -3.81
C ASP A 30 1.15 26.80 -3.53
N LEU A 31 0.75 25.53 -3.32
CA LEU A 31 -0.63 25.16 -3.05
C LEU A 31 -0.83 24.85 -1.57
N GLY A 32 -2.08 24.81 -1.13
CA GLY A 32 -2.46 24.47 0.24
C GLY A 32 -3.41 23.26 0.29
N ILE A 33 -3.15 22.24 -0.53
CA ILE A 33 -3.99 21.04 -0.62
C ILE A 33 -3.87 20.27 0.68
N LYS A 34 -5.03 19.89 1.24
CA LYS A 34 -5.14 19.01 2.40
C LYS A 34 -5.78 17.70 1.97
N MET A 35 -5.47 16.63 2.69
CA MET A 35 -5.97 15.28 2.41
C MET A 35 -7.51 15.23 2.33
N GLU A 36 -8.20 15.99 3.17
CA GLU A 36 -9.66 16.00 3.30
C GLU A 36 -10.38 16.48 2.03
N VAL A 37 -9.73 17.32 1.20
CA VAL A 37 -10.36 17.81 -0.03
C VAL A 37 -10.51 16.74 -1.10
N LEU A 38 -9.79 15.63 -0.99
CA LEU A 38 -9.86 14.53 -1.95
C LEU A 38 -11.20 13.79 -1.90
N ASN A 39 -11.81 13.66 -0.73
CA ASN A 39 -13.16 13.13 -0.52
C ASN A 39 -13.54 11.94 -1.42
N GLY A 40 -12.73 10.90 -1.42
CA GLY A 40 -12.95 9.69 -2.23
C GLY A 40 -12.41 9.77 -3.66
N GLN A 41 -11.72 10.84 -4.03
CA GLN A 41 -11.14 11.04 -5.34
C GLN A 41 -9.61 10.89 -5.32
N LYS A 42 -9.05 10.54 -6.47
CA LYS A 42 -7.60 10.58 -6.66
C LYS A 42 -7.13 12.02 -6.82
N LEU A 43 -5.95 12.35 -6.30
CA LEU A 43 -5.37 13.70 -6.35
C LEU A 43 -5.41 14.31 -7.77
N LYS A 44 -5.07 13.55 -8.80
CA LYS A 44 -5.09 14.01 -10.19
C LYS A 44 -6.49 14.42 -10.71
N HIS A 45 -7.57 14.00 -10.05
CA HIS A 45 -8.93 14.43 -10.41
C HIS A 45 -9.33 15.71 -9.66
N VAL A 46 -8.69 16.01 -8.55
CA VAL A 46 -8.93 17.22 -7.75
C VAL A 46 -8.12 18.40 -8.30
N ILE A 47 -6.90 18.12 -8.76
CA ILE A 47 -5.99 19.12 -9.35
C ILE A 47 -5.49 18.68 -10.73
N PRO A 48 -6.37 18.50 -11.73
CA PRO A 48 -6.01 17.95 -13.04
C PRO A 48 -4.96 18.80 -13.78
N GLU A 49 -4.90 20.11 -13.53
CA GLU A 49 -3.90 21.01 -14.06
C GLU A 49 -2.48 20.71 -13.58
N HIS A 50 -2.33 20.00 -12.47
CA HIS A 50 -1.05 19.57 -11.89
C HIS A 50 -0.73 18.08 -12.08
N ASP A 51 -1.47 17.33 -12.92
CA ASP A 51 -1.22 15.90 -13.16
C ASP A 51 0.20 15.63 -13.69
N GLY A 52 0.73 16.54 -14.50
CA GLY A 52 2.13 16.51 -14.94
C GLY A 52 3.12 16.60 -13.79
N LEU A 53 2.89 17.49 -12.83
CA LEU A 53 3.73 17.65 -11.65
C LEU A 53 3.66 16.43 -10.73
N ILE A 54 2.46 15.85 -10.53
CA ILE A 54 2.29 14.60 -9.78
C ILE A 54 3.13 13.47 -10.41
N THR A 55 3.07 13.36 -11.74
CA THR A 55 3.83 12.35 -12.49
C THR A 55 5.34 12.58 -12.38
N GLU A 56 5.79 13.84 -12.39
CA GLU A 56 7.20 14.21 -12.21
C GLU A 56 7.69 13.80 -10.82
N VAL A 57 6.96 14.17 -9.76
CA VAL A 57 7.26 13.80 -8.37
C VAL A 57 7.42 12.29 -8.21
N LEU A 58 6.46 11.51 -8.73
CA LEU A 58 6.52 10.05 -8.65
C LEU A 58 7.72 9.43 -9.38
N ARG A 59 8.26 10.09 -10.38
CA ARG A 59 9.42 9.59 -11.17
C ARG A 59 10.78 10.06 -10.65
N GLU A 60 10.79 10.90 -9.63
CA GLU A 60 12.04 11.36 -9.06
C GLU A 60 12.82 10.24 -8.40
N PRO A 61 14.12 10.14 -8.67
CA PRO A 61 14.99 9.23 -7.94
C PRO A 61 14.95 9.51 -6.44
N GLY A 62 14.74 8.49 -5.63
CA GLY A 62 14.69 8.61 -4.19
C GLY A 62 13.32 8.98 -3.61
N PHE A 63 12.31 9.30 -4.41
CA PHE A 63 10.98 9.62 -3.89
C PHE A 63 10.43 8.48 -3.03
N PHE A 64 10.41 7.25 -3.54
CA PHE A 64 9.91 6.08 -2.79
C PHE A 64 10.86 5.61 -1.68
N ARG A 65 12.11 6.08 -1.68
CA ARG A 65 13.11 5.70 -0.66
C ARG A 65 12.85 6.34 0.70
N HIS A 66 12.15 7.47 0.73
CA HIS A 66 12.00 8.29 1.92
C HIS A 66 10.56 8.38 2.45
N LEU A 67 9.66 7.52 1.94
CA LEU A 67 8.27 7.48 2.38
C LEU A 67 8.16 7.17 3.87
N LYS A 68 7.20 7.79 4.53
CA LYS A 68 6.87 7.49 5.93
C LYS A 68 6.17 6.14 6.01
N VAL A 69 6.48 5.37 7.05
CA VAL A 69 5.78 4.11 7.33
C VAL A 69 4.41 4.42 7.93
N MET A 70 3.38 3.70 7.49
CA MET A 70 2.04 3.79 8.07
C MET A 70 2.06 3.44 9.57
N PRO A 71 1.27 4.13 10.41
CA PRO A 71 1.25 3.87 11.84
C PRO A 71 0.94 2.40 12.16
N TYR A 72 1.73 1.80 13.05
CA TYR A 72 1.64 0.40 13.50
C TYR A 72 1.96 -0.68 12.46
N ALA A 73 2.23 -0.33 11.19
CA ALA A 73 2.48 -1.31 10.13
C ALA A 73 3.60 -2.29 10.49
N GLN A 74 4.76 -1.80 10.95
CA GLN A 74 5.91 -2.65 11.30
C GLN A 74 5.59 -3.65 12.41
N GLU A 75 4.91 -3.18 13.45
CA GLU A 75 4.55 -4.01 14.60
C GLU A 75 3.59 -5.13 14.19
N VAL A 76 2.51 -4.77 13.48
CA VAL A 76 1.47 -5.73 13.10
C VAL A 76 1.99 -6.71 12.05
N VAL A 77 2.70 -6.24 11.02
CA VAL A 77 3.30 -7.14 10.01
C VAL A 77 4.25 -8.13 10.68
N LYS A 78 5.05 -7.69 11.64
CA LYS A 78 5.93 -8.60 12.39
C LYS A 78 5.14 -9.69 13.13
N LYS A 79 4.05 -9.33 13.81
CA LYS A 79 3.16 -10.30 14.46
C LYS A 79 2.53 -11.26 13.45
N LEU A 80 2.10 -10.76 12.29
CA LEU A 80 1.56 -11.61 11.22
C LEU A 80 2.58 -12.67 10.77
N THR A 81 3.87 -12.36 10.69
CA THR A 81 4.90 -13.34 10.31
C THR A 81 5.04 -14.51 11.28
N GLU A 82 4.52 -14.43 12.48
CA GLU A 82 4.52 -15.54 13.44
C GLU A 82 3.49 -16.62 13.05
N HIS A 83 2.43 -16.24 12.33
CA HIS A 83 1.29 -17.08 12.03
C HIS A 83 1.02 -17.31 10.54
N TYR A 84 1.48 -16.42 9.67
CA TYR A 84 1.25 -16.42 8.23
C TYR A 84 2.55 -16.34 7.43
N ASP A 85 2.53 -16.85 6.21
CA ASP A 85 3.56 -16.57 5.23
C ASP A 85 3.25 -15.21 4.59
N VAL A 86 4.04 -14.18 4.94
CA VAL A 86 3.81 -12.80 4.51
C VAL A 86 4.62 -12.50 3.26
N TYR A 87 3.93 -11.97 2.24
CA TYR A 87 4.49 -11.49 0.98
C TYR A 87 4.19 -10.02 0.81
N ILE A 88 5.11 -9.27 0.20
CA ILE A 88 4.84 -7.91 -0.26
C ILE A 88 4.57 -7.98 -1.76
N ALA A 89 3.43 -7.43 -2.20
CA ALA A 89 3.03 -7.43 -3.59
C ALA A 89 2.75 -5.99 -4.04
N THR A 90 3.73 -5.32 -4.63
CA THR A 90 3.61 -3.93 -5.07
C THR A 90 3.44 -3.81 -6.59
N ALA A 91 2.48 -2.98 -7.03
CA ALA A 91 2.20 -2.69 -8.44
C ALA A 91 3.18 -1.61 -8.99
N ALA A 92 4.47 -1.92 -8.99
CA ALA A 92 5.54 -0.95 -9.31
C ALA A 92 5.76 -0.71 -10.82
N MET A 93 5.05 -1.41 -11.72
CA MET A 93 5.23 -1.28 -13.17
C MET A 93 4.82 0.07 -13.73
N ASP A 94 3.94 0.79 -13.06
CA ASP A 94 3.52 2.14 -13.49
C ASP A 94 4.65 3.17 -13.30
N VAL A 95 5.58 2.90 -12.36
CA VAL A 95 6.76 3.74 -12.08
C VAL A 95 7.99 2.83 -11.93
N PRO A 96 8.60 2.34 -13.04
CA PRO A 96 9.73 1.40 -12.97
C PRO A 96 10.97 1.94 -12.24
N THR A 97 11.14 3.26 -12.21
CA THR A 97 12.22 3.93 -11.45
C THR A 97 12.11 3.73 -9.95
N SER A 98 10.93 3.32 -9.44
CA SER A 98 10.67 3.08 -8.02
C SER A 98 11.23 1.74 -7.49
N PHE A 99 11.66 0.82 -8.37
CA PHE A 99 11.99 -0.56 -7.96
C PHE A 99 13.09 -0.62 -6.89
N SER A 100 14.22 0.03 -7.14
CA SER A 100 15.33 0.05 -6.18
C SER A 100 14.94 0.74 -4.89
N ASP A 101 14.27 1.90 -4.98
CA ASP A 101 13.83 2.67 -3.81
C ASP A 101 12.90 1.85 -2.93
N LYS A 102 11.88 1.22 -3.53
CA LYS A 102 10.91 0.37 -2.79
C LYS A 102 11.58 -0.85 -2.17
N TYR A 103 12.48 -1.49 -2.91
CA TYR A 103 13.23 -2.64 -2.40
C TYR A 103 14.08 -2.27 -1.18
N GLU A 104 14.86 -1.19 -1.28
CA GLU A 104 15.71 -0.70 -0.19
C GLU A 104 14.86 -0.20 1.00
N TRP A 105 13.73 0.46 0.74
CA TRP A 105 12.79 0.88 1.76
C TRP A 105 12.23 -0.31 2.55
N LEU A 106 11.85 -1.39 1.86
CA LEU A 106 11.38 -2.62 2.51
C LEU A 106 12.47 -3.26 3.37
N LEU A 107 13.70 -3.32 2.88
CA LEU A 107 14.84 -3.85 3.67
C LEU A 107 15.10 -3.02 4.93
N GLU A 108 14.94 -1.71 4.86
CA GLU A 108 15.19 -0.82 6.02
C GLU A 108 14.07 -0.90 7.05
N PHE A 109 12.82 -0.77 6.61
CA PHE A 109 11.69 -0.66 7.53
C PHE A 109 11.07 -2.00 7.92
N PHE A 110 11.26 -3.06 7.13
CA PHE A 110 10.74 -4.40 7.39
C PHE A 110 11.85 -5.47 7.31
N PRO A 111 12.96 -5.31 8.04
CA PRO A 111 14.14 -6.19 7.95
C PRO A 111 13.89 -7.62 8.42
N PHE A 112 12.75 -7.88 9.03
CA PHE A 112 12.30 -9.20 9.47
C PHE A 112 11.59 -10.01 8.39
N LEU A 113 11.29 -9.38 7.22
CA LEU A 113 10.71 -10.08 6.06
C LEU A 113 11.83 -10.67 5.20
N ASP A 114 11.56 -11.84 4.62
CA ASP A 114 12.44 -12.43 3.62
C ASP A 114 12.32 -11.67 2.28
N PRO A 115 13.39 -11.09 1.73
CA PRO A 115 13.34 -10.43 0.42
C PRO A 115 12.89 -11.34 -0.73
N GLN A 116 12.99 -12.67 -0.59
CA GLN A 116 12.44 -13.61 -1.57
C GLN A 116 10.90 -13.60 -1.63
N HIS A 117 10.25 -12.99 -0.65
CA HIS A 117 8.81 -12.78 -0.60
C HIS A 117 8.37 -11.43 -1.18
N PHE A 118 9.27 -10.65 -1.80
CA PHE A 118 8.93 -9.38 -2.44
C PHE A 118 8.55 -9.60 -3.90
N VAL A 119 7.33 -9.23 -4.27
CA VAL A 119 6.76 -9.37 -5.61
C VAL A 119 6.53 -7.98 -6.21
N PHE A 120 7.34 -7.62 -7.20
CA PHE A 120 7.17 -6.41 -8.00
C PHE A 120 6.41 -6.78 -9.28
N CYS A 121 5.17 -6.34 -9.40
CA CYS A 121 4.29 -6.73 -10.51
C CYS A 121 3.46 -5.55 -11.02
N GLY A 122 2.70 -5.75 -12.10
CA GLY A 122 1.71 -4.78 -12.57
C GLY A 122 0.29 -5.14 -12.15
N ARG A 123 -0.05 -6.45 -12.22
CA ARG A 123 -1.36 -6.97 -11.83
C ARG A 123 -1.22 -8.09 -10.82
N LYS A 124 -2.01 -8.02 -9.74
CA LYS A 124 -1.92 -8.97 -8.62
C LYS A 124 -2.73 -10.26 -8.81
N ASN A 125 -3.37 -10.45 -9.96
CA ASN A 125 -4.01 -11.73 -10.29
C ASN A 125 -3.04 -12.91 -10.43
N ILE A 126 -1.75 -12.65 -10.60
CA ILE A 126 -0.68 -13.66 -10.63
C ILE A 126 -0.15 -14.02 -9.24
N VAL A 127 -0.47 -13.20 -8.23
CA VAL A 127 -0.06 -13.42 -6.84
C VAL A 127 -0.92 -14.53 -6.24
N LYS A 128 -0.27 -15.60 -5.81
CA LYS A 128 -0.93 -16.77 -5.24
C LYS A 128 -0.84 -16.69 -3.72
N ALA A 129 -1.84 -16.10 -3.09
CA ALA A 129 -1.95 -16.00 -1.64
C ALA A 129 -3.39 -16.25 -1.19
N ASP A 130 -3.59 -16.58 0.09
CA ASP A 130 -4.93 -16.76 0.66
C ASP A 130 -5.65 -15.43 0.85
N TYR A 131 -4.91 -14.39 1.20
CA TYR A 131 -5.42 -13.04 1.44
C TYR A 131 -4.59 -12.00 0.68
N LEU A 132 -5.24 -10.92 0.26
CA LEU A 132 -4.58 -9.71 -0.27
C LEU A 132 -5.11 -8.50 0.50
N ILE A 133 -4.20 -7.74 1.14
CA ILE A 133 -4.48 -6.43 1.73
C ILE A 133 -3.99 -5.37 0.75
N ASP A 134 -4.91 -4.57 0.21
CA ASP A 134 -4.62 -3.59 -0.85
C ASP A 134 -5.60 -2.41 -0.75
N ASP A 135 -5.17 -1.22 -1.10
CA ASP A 135 -6.02 -0.03 -1.15
C ASP A 135 -6.70 0.16 -2.51
N ASN A 136 -6.24 -0.56 -3.55
CA ASN A 136 -6.68 -0.38 -4.92
C ASN A 136 -7.76 -1.40 -5.32
N PRO A 137 -9.04 -0.97 -5.49
CA PRO A 137 -10.14 -1.85 -5.84
C PRO A 137 -9.90 -2.69 -7.10
N ARG A 138 -9.14 -2.13 -8.09
CA ARG A 138 -8.85 -2.85 -9.34
C ARG A 138 -7.94 -4.06 -9.13
N GLN A 139 -7.06 -4.02 -8.15
CA GLN A 139 -6.21 -5.16 -7.80
C GLN A 139 -7.01 -6.20 -7.02
N LEU A 140 -7.87 -5.74 -6.11
CA LEU A 140 -8.75 -6.62 -5.33
C LEU A 140 -9.75 -7.38 -6.20
N GLU A 141 -10.33 -6.74 -7.23
CA GLU A 141 -11.29 -7.37 -8.16
C GLU A 141 -10.72 -8.57 -8.92
N ILE A 142 -9.43 -8.53 -9.25
CA ILE A 142 -8.78 -9.57 -10.05
C ILE A 142 -8.04 -10.60 -9.21
N PHE A 143 -7.98 -10.40 -7.90
CA PHE A 143 -7.34 -11.33 -6.99
C PHE A 143 -8.21 -12.58 -6.77
N THR A 144 -7.57 -13.75 -6.69
CA THR A 144 -8.30 -15.03 -6.63
C THR A 144 -8.52 -15.57 -5.22
N GLY A 145 -7.80 -15.03 -4.22
CA GLY A 145 -8.01 -15.35 -2.80
C GLY A 145 -9.05 -14.43 -2.15
N THR A 146 -8.93 -14.20 -0.85
CA THR A 146 -9.80 -13.28 -0.10
C THR A 146 -9.24 -11.85 -0.18
N PRO A 147 -9.92 -10.93 -0.90
CA PRO A 147 -9.51 -9.53 -0.98
C PRO A 147 -9.95 -8.77 0.26
N ILE A 148 -9.05 -7.96 0.82
CA ILE A 148 -9.28 -7.09 1.98
C ILE A 148 -8.86 -5.68 1.60
N MET A 149 -9.81 -4.75 1.62
CA MET A 149 -9.55 -3.36 1.30
C MET A 149 -8.97 -2.63 2.49
N PHE A 150 -7.77 -2.09 2.33
CA PHE A 150 -7.22 -1.12 3.27
C PHE A 150 -7.76 0.27 2.94
N THR A 151 -8.30 0.97 3.94
CA THR A 151 -8.89 2.30 3.73
C THR A 151 -7.82 3.31 3.35
N ALA A 152 -7.98 3.89 2.16
CA ALA A 152 -7.26 5.05 1.68
C ALA A 152 -8.26 6.12 1.21
N VAL A 153 -7.84 7.37 1.15
CA VAL A 153 -8.75 8.49 0.84
C VAL A 153 -9.53 8.27 -0.47
N HIS A 154 -8.91 7.68 -1.48
CA HIS A 154 -9.52 7.50 -2.79
C HIS A 154 -10.55 6.35 -2.87
N ASN A 155 -10.59 5.47 -1.85
CA ASN A 155 -11.50 4.31 -1.84
C ASN A 155 -12.58 4.36 -0.76
N ILE A 156 -12.71 5.47 -0.02
CA ILE A 156 -13.65 5.59 1.13
C ILE A 156 -15.12 5.35 0.76
N ASN A 157 -15.48 5.54 -0.51
CA ASN A 157 -16.84 5.36 -1.01
C ASN A 157 -17.07 3.99 -1.69
N ASP A 158 -16.08 3.09 -1.66
CA ASP A 158 -16.18 1.74 -2.26
C ASP A 158 -16.49 0.72 -1.17
N ASP A 159 -17.66 0.11 -1.22
CA ASP A 159 -18.18 -0.84 -0.23
C ASP A 159 -18.18 -2.31 -0.68
N ARG A 160 -17.52 -2.61 -1.80
CA ARG A 160 -17.55 -3.94 -2.44
C ARG A 160 -16.74 -5.01 -1.71
N PHE A 161 -15.82 -4.63 -0.84
CA PHE A 161 -14.86 -5.56 -0.23
C PHE A 161 -14.91 -5.48 1.30
N GLU A 162 -14.53 -6.58 1.95
CA GLU A 162 -14.18 -6.58 3.37
C GLU A 162 -13.13 -5.50 3.63
N ARG A 163 -13.29 -4.72 4.71
CA ARG A 163 -12.53 -3.49 4.92
C ARG A 163 -11.82 -3.47 6.28
N VAL A 164 -10.60 -2.97 6.24
CA VAL A 164 -9.82 -2.58 7.42
C VAL A 164 -9.42 -1.11 7.30
N ASN A 165 -9.51 -0.33 8.38
CA ASN A 165 -9.27 1.11 8.34
C ASN A 165 -7.89 1.50 8.87
N SER A 166 -7.20 0.54 9.49
CA SER A 166 -5.92 0.76 10.11
C SER A 166 -5.18 -0.56 10.31
N TRP A 167 -3.89 -0.49 10.62
CA TRP A 167 -3.12 -1.67 10.99
C TRP A 167 -3.59 -2.33 12.29
N LYS A 168 -4.28 -1.61 13.17
CA LYS A 168 -4.94 -2.20 14.35
C LYS A 168 -6.14 -3.05 13.95
N ASP A 169 -6.90 -2.64 12.95
CA ASP A 169 -8.00 -3.46 12.42
C ASP A 169 -7.45 -4.70 11.71
N VAL A 170 -6.31 -4.58 11.01
CA VAL A 170 -5.61 -5.75 10.44
C VAL A 170 -5.20 -6.72 11.53
N GLU A 171 -4.62 -6.24 12.62
CA GLU A 171 -4.26 -7.07 13.78
C GLU A 171 -5.48 -7.82 14.31
N GLN A 172 -6.57 -7.11 14.56
CA GLN A 172 -7.81 -7.69 15.03
C GLN A 172 -8.36 -8.73 14.06
N TYR A 173 -8.41 -8.42 12.77
CA TYR A 173 -8.95 -9.30 11.74
C TYR A 173 -8.21 -10.63 11.66
N PHE A 174 -6.89 -10.61 11.70
CA PHE A 174 -6.07 -11.79 11.49
C PHE A 174 -5.67 -12.53 12.77
N LEU A 175 -5.47 -11.82 13.89
CA LEU A 175 -4.89 -12.41 15.08
C LEU A 175 -5.91 -12.78 16.15
N ASP A 176 -7.03 -12.07 16.30
CA ASP A 176 -8.08 -12.41 17.25
C ASP A 176 -8.78 -13.76 16.99
N ASN A 177 -8.62 -14.31 15.78
CA ASN A 177 -9.22 -15.57 15.37
C ASN A 177 -8.25 -16.76 15.35
N ILE A 178 -6.98 -16.56 15.73
CA ILE A 178 -5.97 -17.64 15.74
C ILE A 178 -6.10 -18.51 16.98
N GLU A 179 -6.60 -17.96 18.08
CA GLU A 179 -6.75 -18.65 19.37
C GLU A 179 -8.06 -19.45 19.50
N LYS A 180 -8.84 -19.60 18.42
CA LYS A 180 -10.07 -20.41 18.39
C LYS A 180 -9.92 -21.61 17.43
#